data_05e8e7e208ae1e454d6895c4a4915a33
#
_entry.id   05e8e7e208ae1e454d6895c4a4915a33
#
_cell.length_a   1.000
_cell.length_b   1.000
_cell.length_c   1.000
_cell.angle_alpha   90.00
_cell.angle_beta   90.00
_cell.angle_gamma   90.00
#
_symmetry.space_group_name_H-M   'P 1'
#
loop_
_entity.id
_entity.type
_entity.pdbx_description
1 polymer ?
#
loop_
_entity_poly.entity_id
_entity_poly.type
_entity_poly.pdbx_seq_one_letter_code
_entity_poly.pdbx_strand_id
1 'polypeptide(L)'
;MGISIKTLLEHEFFKDFHIVAGSKGIQKEVQGIAVMDAPDAYRWTKGKELVITSGYSILMEPDCIKKSFDEGLMQITSGMIIKRGRYLPMIPKEIIELFEQYEIPLISMPFEIGYMEVMQQVNTIVMNRTIRRFQIHQNGAMMLGSTTYKVQKIKKILQAVEVEMGFPAFLYDVGEQEGYCSSANFKRISETYGLQESDYWNPTMEHNRYTLCDYIQMTRIRMFNEDNVDGPRIRWILMPISIGGNLQAYFIVMESREFLDYYDEYSIRIAYLLLQSVYEQIVIAQSIGNIGFENLVLLALHSTGEDEERLLYQ
;
A
#
# COMPACT_ATOMS: atom_id res chain seq x y z
N MET A 1 7.48 -3.37 -2.62
CA MET A 1 8.82 -3.73 -2.08
C MET A 1 8.78 -3.72 -0.56
N GLY A 2 9.16 -4.84 0.07
CA GLY A 2 9.17 -5.03 1.50
C GLY A 2 10.50 -4.64 2.18
N ILE A 3 10.68 -5.10 3.38
CA ILE A 3 11.89 -4.92 4.19
C ILE A 3 12.70 -6.22 4.15
N SER A 4 14.04 -6.17 4.16
CA SER A 4 14.82 -7.42 4.26
C SER A 4 14.70 -8.02 5.67
N ILE A 5 14.80 -9.35 5.77
CA ILE A 5 14.83 -10.03 7.07
C ILE A 5 15.97 -9.48 7.94
N LYS A 6 17.12 -9.16 7.34
CA LYS A 6 18.22 -8.52 8.05
C LYS A 6 17.77 -7.24 8.77
N THR A 7 17.16 -6.33 8.02
CA THR A 7 16.68 -5.05 8.57
C THR A 7 15.56 -5.24 9.60
N LEU A 8 14.72 -6.26 9.42
CA LEU A 8 13.68 -6.62 10.40
C LEU A 8 14.30 -7.06 11.73
N LEU A 9 15.31 -7.95 11.68
CA LEU A 9 15.98 -8.47 12.87
C LEU A 9 16.88 -7.45 13.57
N GLU A 10 17.30 -6.38 12.89
CA GLU A 10 18.03 -5.25 13.50
C GLU A 10 17.12 -4.35 14.36
N HIS A 11 15.79 -4.50 14.28
CA HIS A 11 14.87 -3.74 15.11
C HIS A 11 14.86 -4.27 16.55
N GLU A 12 14.81 -3.38 17.55
CA GLU A 12 14.91 -3.69 18.99
C GLU A 12 13.95 -4.80 19.45
N PHE A 13 12.75 -4.85 18.89
CA PHE A 13 11.75 -5.88 19.20
C PHE A 13 12.25 -7.29 18.88
N PHE A 14 13.06 -7.46 17.84
CA PHE A 14 13.55 -8.77 17.35
C PHE A 14 14.91 -9.16 17.90
N LYS A 15 15.48 -8.45 18.86
CA LYS A 15 16.83 -8.71 19.41
C LYS A 15 17.04 -10.13 19.96
N ASP A 16 15.97 -10.73 20.50
CA ASP A 16 15.98 -12.08 21.08
C ASP A 16 15.56 -13.18 20.08
N PHE A 17 15.37 -12.81 18.82
CA PHE A 17 15.10 -13.73 17.73
C PHE A 17 16.42 -14.21 17.11
N HIS A 18 16.55 -15.51 16.88
CA HIS A 18 17.80 -16.09 16.41
C HIS A 18 17.60 -16.87 15.11
N ILE A 19 18.49 -16.64 14.13
CA ILE A 19 18.51 -17.44 12.91
C ILE A 19 19.07 -18.82 13.26
N VAL A 20 18.30 -19.86 12.94
CA VAL A 20 18.63 -21.27 13.18
C VAL A 20 19.22 -21.90 11.92
N ALA A 21 18.73 -21.53 10.74
CA ALA A 21 19.18 -22.02 9.43
C ALA A 21 18.91 -20.99 8.33
N GLY A 22 19.46 -21.19 7.15
CA GLY A 22 19.21 -20.40 5.96
C GLY A 22 19.72 -18.97 6.04
N SER A 23 20.81 -18.72 6.77
CA SER A 23 21.37 -17.38 6.99
C SER A 23 21.74 -16.64 5.69
N LYS A 24 22.05 -17.35 4.60
CA LYS A 24 22.32 -16.73 3.30
C LYS A 24 21.09 -16.02 2.70
N GLY A 25 19.89 -16.45 3.06
CA GLY A 25 18.64 -15.84 2.63
C GLY A 25 18.22 -14.59 3.40
N ILE A 26 19.07 -14.06 4.29
CA ILE A 26 18.73 -12.91 5.17
C ILE A 26 18.37 -11.63 4.41
N GLN A 27 18.72 -11.53 3.13
CA GLN A 27 18.34 -10.41 2.26
C GLN A 27 16.97 -10.58 1.59
N LYS A 28 16.30 -11.73 1.80
CA LYS A 28 14.94 -11.92 1.26
C LYS A 28 13.99 -10.84 1.79
N GLU A 29 13.13 -10.39 0.90
CA GLU A 29 12.21 -9.29 1.14
C GLU A 29 10.96 -9.79 1.88
N VAL A 30 10.60 -9.14 2.99
CA VAL A 30 9.35 -9.38 3.74
C VAL A 30 8.35 -8.30 3.37
N GLN A 31 7.19 -8.70 2.89
CA GLN A 31 6.08 -7.80 2.56
C GLN A 31 4.91 -7.94 3.54
N GLY A 32 4.87 -8.99 4.32
CA GLY A 32 3.86 -9.25 5.33
C GLY A 32 4.18 -10.49 6.14
N ILE A 33 3.21 -10.93 6.94
CA ILE A 33 3.32 -12.10 7.80
C ILE A 33 2.09 -12.99 7.65
N ALA A 34 2.30 -14.31 7.59
CA ALA A 34 1.26 -15.32 7.52
C ALA A 34 1.39 -16.32 8.67
N VAL A 35 0.28 -16.85 9.16
CA VAL A 35 0.26 -17.85 10.24
C VAL A 35 0.08 -19.23 9.64
N MET A 36 0.93 -20.17 10.04
CA MET A 36 0.86 -21.57 9.66
C MET A 36 0.42 -22.44 10.85
N ASP A 37 -0.90 -22.52 11.07
CA ASP A 37 -1.49 -23.33 12.16
C ASP A 37 -1.98 -24.71 11.70
N ALA A 38 -2.28 -24.87 10.39
CA ALA A 38 -2.65 -26.14 9.78
C ALA A 38 -1.49 -26.72 8.95
N PRO A 39 -1.39 -28.06 8.80
CA PRO A 39 -0.31 -28.69 8.03
C PRO A 39 -0.27 -28.29 6.55
N ASP A 40 -1.41 -27.91 5.96
CA ASP A 40 -1.56 -27.47 4.57
C ASP A 40 -1.64 -25.96 4.39
N ALA A 41 -1.47 -25.18 5.47
CA ALA A 41 -1.58 -23.71 5.44
C ALA A 41 -0.57 -23.05 4.47
N TYR A 42 0.54 -23.71 4.17
CA TYR A 42 1.53 -23.24 3.18
C TYR A 42 0.92 -23.04 1.78
N ARG A 43 -0.18 -23.71 1.45
CA ARG A 43 -0.87 -23.58 0.15
C ARG A 43 -1.54 -22.22 -0.07
N TRP A 44 -1.73 -21.45 0.99
CA TRP A 44 -2.32 -20.11 0.91
C TRP A 44 -1.28 -18.98 0.90
N THR A 45 0.03 -19.32 0.96
CA THR A 45 1.08 -18.30 0.85
C THR A 45 1.10 -17.70 -0.55
N LYS A 46 1.25 -16.38 -0.60
CA LYS A 46 1.28 -15.61 -1.86
C LYS A 46 2.71 -15.21 -2.27
N GLY A 47 3.69 -15.59 -1.45
CA GLY A 47 5.10 -15.22 -1.63
C GLY A 47 5.49 -13.94 -0.89
N LYS A 48 6.79 -13.85 -0.56
CA LYS A 48 7.39 -12.75 0.21
C LYS A 48 6.76 -12.51 1.61
N GLU A 49 6.03 -13.49 2.11
CA GLU A 49 5.51 -13.49 3.48
C GLU A 49 6.53 -14.12 4.43
N LEU A 50 6.60 -13.59 5.65
CA LEU A 50 7.28 -14.23 6.76
C LEU A 50 6.25 -15.14 7.45
N VAL A 51 6.46 -16.45 7.39
CA VAL A 51 5.53 -17.43 7.96
C VAL A 51 5.82 -17.59 9.45
N ILE A 52 4.79 -17.55 10.32
CA ILE A 52 4.93 -17.80 11.75
C ILE A 52 4.18 -19.07 12.14
N THR A 53 4.81 -19.93 12.96
CA THR A 53 4.20 -21.18 13.44
C THR A 53 4.58 -21.50 14.88
N SER A 54 3.66 -22.15 15.61
CA SER A 54 3.93 -22.74 16.92
C SER A 54 4.64 -24.10 16.85
N GLY A 55 4.74 -24.65 15.63
CA GLY A 55 5.17 -26.01 15.41
C GLY A 55 4.09 -27.06 15.61
N TYR A 56 2.84 -26.65 15.91
CA TYR A 56 1.72 -27.60 16.06
C TYR A 56 1.43 -28.37 14.77
N SER A 57 1.41 -27.67 13.65
CA SER A 57 1.27 -28.28 12.32
C SER A 57 2.35 -29.34 12.03
N ILE A 58 3.59 -29.06 12.45
CA ILE A 58 4.73 -29.99 12.29
C ILE A 58 4.56 -31.20 13.21
N LEU A 59 4.05 -31.02 14.44
CA LEU A 59 3.78 -32.11 15.35
C LEU A 59 2.68 -33.04 14.82
N MET A 60 1.62 -32.46 14.22
CA MET A 60 0.50 -33.20 13.66
C MET A 60 0.84 -33.94 12.36
N GLU A 61 1.63 -33.31 11.49
CA GLU A 61 2.10 -33.87 10.22
C GLU A 61 3.56 -33.51 10.01
N PRO A 62 4.51 -34.39 10.46
CA PRO A 62 5.95 -34.09 10.39
C PRO A 62 6.46 -33.77 8.98
N ASP A 63 5.84 -34.36 7.96
CA ASP A 63 6.23 -34.15 6.56
C ASP A 63 5.66 -32.86 5.95
N CYS A 64 4.84 -32.07 6.65
CA CYS A 64 4.19 -30.89 6.09
C CYS A 64 5.21 -29.84 5.57
N ILE A 65 6.33 -29.67 6.28
CA ILE A 65 7.40 -28.78 5.84
C ILE A 65 8.09 -29.28 4.58
N LYS A 66 8.43 -30.58 4.54
CA LYS A 66 9.03 -31.18 3.34
C LYS A 66 8.09 -31.05 2.13
N LYS A 67 6.81 -31.37 2.29
CA LYS A 67 5.80 -31.19 1.24
C LYS A 67 5.75 -29.75 0.74
N SER A 68 5.83 -28.76 1.63
CA SER A 68 5.82 -27.35 1.26
C SER A 68 7.03 -26.95 0.42
N PHE A 69 8.20 -27.56 0.65
CA PHE A 69 9.38 -27.37 -0.19
C PHE A 69 9.27 -28.12 -1.52
N ASP A 70 8.76 -29.36 -1.51
CA ASP A 70 8.56 -30.17 -2.72
C ASP A 70 7.56 -29.52 -3.69
N GLU A 71 6.51 -28.88 -3.18
CA GLU A 71 5.54 -28.08 -3.94
C GLU A 71 6.08 -26.68 -4.32
N GLY A 72 7.27 -26.30 -3.88
CA GLY A 72 7.90 -25.00 -4.19
C GLY A 72 7.32 -23.81 -3.42
N LEU A 73 6.31 -24.01 -2.59
CA LEU A 73 5.57 -22.94 -1.92
C LEU A 73 6.37 -22.30 -0.77
N MET A 74 7.16 -23.08 -0.03
CA MET A 74 8.05 -22.52 0.98
C MET A 74 9.17 -21.67 0.36
N GLN A 75 9.61 -22.00 -0.84
CA GLN A 75 10.71 -21.30 -1.52
C GLN A 75 10.37 -19.87 -1.92
N ILE A 76 9.08 -19.56 -2.15
CA ILE A 76 8.61 -18.20 -2.48
C ILE A 76 8.43 -17.33 -1.24
N THR A 77 8.41 -17.90 -0.03
CA THR A 77 8.31 -17.16 1.21
C THR A 77 9.61 -16.42 1.53
N SER A 78 9.54 -15.46 2.44
CA SER A 78 10.70 -14.72 2.93
C SER A 78 11.49 -15.52 3.96
N GLY A 79 10.82 -16.35 4.73
CA GLY A 79 11.37 -17.17 5.80
C GLY A 79 10.28 -17.68 6.73
N MET A 80 10.68 -18.40 7.78
CA MET A 80 9.80 -18.92 8.79
C MET A 80 10.26 -18.54 10.20
N ILE A 81 9.32 -18.07 11.02
CA ILE A 81 9.50 -17.90 12.46
C ILE A 81 8.85 -19.08 13.18
N ILE A 82 9.61 -19.77 14.02
CA ILE A 82 9.12 -20.88 14.80
C ILE A 82 9.18 -20.57 16.30
N LYS A 83 8.04 -20.75 16.98
CA LYS A 83 7.94 -20.60 18.44
C LYS A 83 8.31 -21.90 19.11
N ARG A 84 9.51 -21.94 19.73
CA ARG A 84 9.97 -23.12 20.48
C ARG A 84 9.30 -23.26 21.85
N GLY A 85 9.26 -24.48 22.37
CA GLY A 85 8.93 -24.75 23.76
C GLY A 85 7.50 -25.18 24.02
N ARG A 86 6.53 -24.92 23.12
CA ARG A 86 5.15 -25.37 23.32
C ARG A 86 4.88 -26.75 22.74
N TYR A 87 5.12 -26.91 21.44
CA TYR A 87 4.86 -28.17 20.72
C TYR A 87 6.16 -28.82 20.24
N LEU A 88 7.19 -28.01 19.99
CA LEU A 88 8.51 -28.46 19.56
C LEU A 88 9.55 -28.00 20.58
N PRO A 89 10.02 -28.88 21.48
CA PRO A 89 11.13 -28.57 22.40
C PRO A 89 12.41 -28.24 21.63
N MET A 90 12.64 -28.97 20.53
CA MET A 90 13.74 -28.74 19.58
C MET A 90 13.18 -28.80 18.17
N ILE A 91 13.78 -28.03 17.26
CA ILE A 91 13.46 -28.08 15.83
C ILE A 91 14.14 -29.35 15.27
N PRO A 92 13.39 -30.21 14.56
CA PRO A 92 13.98 -31.42 13.94
C PRO A 92 15.12 -31.06 12.98
N LYS A 93 16.17 -31.89 12.97
CA LYS A 93 17.34 -31.66 12.12
C LYS A 93 17.02 -31.64 10.65
N GLU A 94 16.11 -32.48 10.22
CA GLU A 94 15.61 -32.57 8.85
C GLU A 94 15.03 -31.24 8.37
N ILE A 95 14.33 -30.52 9.25
CA ILE A 95 13.78 -29.19 8.95
C ILE A 95 14.91 -28.17 8.82
N ILE A 96 15.85 -28.18 9.75
CA ILE A 96 17.04 -27.30 9.72
C ILE A 96 17.80 -27.48 8.40
N GLU A 97 18.05 -28.75 8.00
CA GLU A 97 18.73 -29.07 6.76
C GLU A 97 18.00 -28.58 5.51
N LEU A 98 16.68 -28.71 5.46
CA LEU A 98 15.86 -28.19 4.36
C LEU A 98 15.99 -26.66 4.24
N PHE A 99 15.82 -25.94 5.34
CA PHE A 99 15.94 -24.47 5.32
C PHE A 99 17.35 -24.00 4.96
N GLU A 100 18.38 -24.72 5.38
CA GLU A 100 19.76 -24.42 5.00
C GLU A 100 19.99 -24.70 3.51
N GLN A 101 19.54 -25.85 3.01
CA GLN A 101 19.68 -26.25 1.61
C GLN A 101 19.05 -25.27 0.64
N TYR A 102 17.85 -24.77 0.97
CA TYR A 102 17.11 -23.82 0.11
C TYR A 102 17.42 -22.36 0.41
N GLU A 103 18.35 -22.09 1.32
CA GLU A 103 18.76 -20.74 1.73
C GLU A 103 17.56 -19.86 2.16
N ILE A 104 16.62 -20.45 2.92
CA ILE A 104 15.45 -19.77 3.46
C ILE A 104 15.64 -19.58 4.96
N PRO A 105 15.57 -18.35 5.49
CA PRO A 105 15.76 -18.10 6.90
C PRO A 105 14.73 -18.81 7.78
N LEU A 106 15.21 -19.65 8.69
CA LEU A 106 14.46 -20.23 9.78
C LEU A 106 14.84 -19.49 11.06
N ILE A 107 13.88 -18.84 11.69
CA ILE A 107 14.08 -17.96 12.83
C ILE A 107 13.36 -18.53 14.05
N SER A 108 14.07 -18.65 15.15
CA SER A 108 13.51 -19.04 16.44
C SER A 108 13.06 -17.78 17.18
N MET A 109 11.83 -17.78 17.71
CA MET A 109 11.32 -16.72 18.57
C MET A 109 11.22 -17.15 20.04
N PRO A 110 11.33 -16.19 20.99
CA PRO A 110 11.07 -16.45 22.42
C PRO A 110 9.66 -16.97 22.69
N PHE A 111 9.52 -17.79 23.73
CA PHE A 111 8.25 -18.39 24.08
C PHE A 111 7.24 -17.35 24.59
N GLU A 112 7.71 -16.33 25.29
CA GLU A 112 6.93 -15.31 25.98
C GLU A 112 6.23 -14.38 24.99
N ILE A 113 6.80 -14.16 23.79
CA ILE A 113 6.26 -13.24 22.79
C ILE A 113 5.04 -13.83 22.10
N GLY A 114 3.97 -13.06 22.04
CA GLY A 114 2.72 -13.43 21.37
C GLY A 114 2.76 -13.26 19.84
N TYR A 115 1.99 -14.07 19.12
CA TYR A 115 1.87 -13.92 17.65
C TYR A 115 1.38 -12.55 17.23
N MET A 116 0.37 -12.01 17.95
CA MET A 116 -0.18 -10.70 17.64
C MET A 116 0.87 -9.60 17.76
N GLU A 117 1.77 -9.69 18.74
CA GLU A 117 2.86 -8.73 18.90
C GLU A 117 3.82 -8.79 17.71
N VAL A 118 4.23 -10.00 17.28
CA VAL A 118 5.08 -10.18 16.11
C VAL A 118 4.41 -9.65 14.85
N MET A 119 3.13 -10.00 14.64
CA MET A 119 2.36 -9.54 13.48
C MET A 119 2.23 -8.02 13.43
N GLN A 120 1.93 -7.39 14.57
CA GLN A 120 1.85 -5.93 14.67
C GLN A 120 3.19 -5.28 14.35
N GLN A 121 4.29 -5.80 14.90
CA GLN A 121 5.62 -5.24 14.67
C GLN A 121 6.06 -5.38 13.20
N VAL A 122 5.91 -6.57 12.61
CA VAL A 122 6.24 -6.77 11.19
C VAL A 122 5.43 -5.83 10.31
N ASN A 123 4.11 -5.80 10.49
CA ASN A 123 3.23 -4.95 9.70
C ASN A 123 3.55 -3.46 9.88
N THR A 124 3.81 -3.01 11.12
CA THR A 124 4.18 -1.62 11.41
C THR A 124 5.49 -1.23 10.72
N ILE A 125 6.51 -2.10 10.74
CA ILE A 125 7.81 -1.82 10.13
C ILE A 125 7.67 -1.77 8.60
N VAL A 126 6.94 -2.72 8.00
CA VAL A 126 6.66 -2.74 6.55
C VAL A 126 5.89 -1.47 6.15
N MET A 127 4.85 -1.10 6.91
CA MET A 127 4.04 0.09 6.67
C MET A 127 4.86 1.38 6.77
N ASN A 128 5.63 1.54 7.85
CA ASN A 128 6.45 2.72 8.06
C ASN A 128 7.46 2.91 6.93
N ARG A 129 8.04 1.83 6.41
CA ARG A 129 8.93 1.90 5.26
C ARG A 129 8.20 2.36 4.00
N THR A 130 7.01 1.84 3.75
CA THR A 130 6.19 2.26 2.60
C THR A 130 5.83 3.75 2.71
N ILE A 131 5.35 4.20 3.87
CA ILE A 131 5.04 5.62 4.11
C ILE A 131 6.28 6.50 3.90
N ARG A 132 7.45 6.11 4.44
CA ARG A 132 8.69 6.88 4.27
C ARG A 132 9.09 7.02 2.80
N ARG A 133 8.91 5.98 1.99
CA ARG A 133 9.19 6.04 0.55
C ARG A 133 8.31 7.04 -0.17
N PHE A 134 7.02 7.05 0.12
CA PHE A 134 6.12 8.09 -0.41
C PHE A 134 6.49 9.49 0.10
N GLN A 135 7.01 9.63 1.33
CA GLN A 135 7.43 10.92 1.91
C GLN A 135 8.75 11.44 1.36
N ILE A 136 9.73 10.58 1.03
CA ILE A 136 11.04 10.99 0.48
C ILE A 136 10.88 11.81 -0.81
N HIS A 137 9.83 11.54 -1.59
CA HIS A 137 9.52 12.33 -2.78
C HIS A 137 8.87 13.69 -2.47
N GLN A 138 8.60 14.02 -1.19
CA GLN A 138 7.90 15.24 -0.78
C GLN A 138 8.81 16.38 -0.28
N ASN A 139 10.12 16.16 -0.09
CA ASN A 139 11.02 17.16 0.48
C ASN A 139 11.36 18.28 -0.51
N GLY A 140 10.62 19.37 -0.43
CA GLY A 140 10.89 20.67 -1.03
C GLY A 140 10.08 21.73 -0.27
N ALA A 141 10.71 22.79 0.20
CA ALA A 141 10.02 23.90 0.84
C ALA A 141 9.03 24.52 -0.16
N MET A 142 7.74 24.42 0.13
CA MET A 142 6.68 24.94 -0.71
C MET A 142 5.70 25.75 0.12
N MET A 143 5.22 26.87 -0.42
CA MET A 143 4.16 27.66 0.20
C MET A 143 2.84 26.89 0.19
N LEU A 144 2.26 26.67 1.35
CA LEU A 144 0.92 26.11 1.54
C LEU A 144 -0.11 27.03 0.86
N GLY A 145 -1.00 26.47 0.05
CA GLY A 145 -2.14 27.18 -0.52
C GLY A 145 -2.00 27.63 -1.97
N SER A 146 -0.86 27.40 -2.65
CA SER A 146 -0.75 27.69 -4.08
C SER A 146 -1.17 26.49 -4.94
N THR A 147 -1.83 26.73 -6.09
CA THR A 147 -2.16 25.71 -7.10
C THR A 147 -0.91 24.91 -7.52
N THR A 148 0.23 25.57 -7.59
CA THR A 148 1.53 24.96 -7.89
C THR A 148 1.93 23.91 -6.85
N TYR A 149 1.68 24.17 -5.56
CA TYR A 149 1.98 23.23 -4.48
C TYR A 149 1.11 21.96 -4.57
N LYS A 150 -0.20 22.12 -4.77
CA LYS A 150 -1.16 21.03 -4.98
C LYS A 150 -0.71 20.12 -6.12
N VAL A 151 -0.51 20.69 -7.30
CA VAL A 151 -0.13 19.96 -8.53
C VAL A 151 1.18 19.21 -8.34
N GLN A 152 2.18 19.85 -7.74
CA GLN A 152 3.48 19.21 -7.51
C GLN A 152 3.38 18.04 -6.51
N LYS A 153 2.62 18.19 -5.42
CA LYS A 153 2.38 17.11 -4.46
C LYS A 153 1.66 15.93 -5.10
N ILE A 154 0.58 16.20 -5.82
CA ILE A 154 -0.17 15.17 -6.54
C ILE A 154 0.76 14.41 -7.49
N LYS A 155 1.48 15.10 -8.37
CA LYS A 155 2.41 14.47 -9.32
C LYS A 155 3.48 13.62 -8.63
N LYS A 156 4.05 14.09 -7.52
CA LYS A 156 5.04 13.32 -6.76
C LYS A 156 4.45 12.03 -6.16
N ILE A 157 3.23 12.08 -5.61
CA ILE A 157 2.57 10.90 -5.08
C ILE A 157 2.27 9.90 -6.20
N LEU A 158 1.74 10.35 -7.33
CA LEU A 158 1.47 9.49 -8.48
C LEU A 158 2.75 8.84 -9.04
N GLN A 159 3.84 9.60 -9.16
CA GLN A 159 5.14 9.07 -9.56
C GLN A 159 5.67 8.03 -8.57
N ALA A 160 5.51 8.27 -7.27
CA ALA A 160 5.90 7.31 -6.25
C ALA A 160 5.11 6.00 -6.36
N VAL A 161 3.81 6.06 -6.66
CA VAL A 161 2.99 4.86 -6.92
C VAL A 161 3.58 4.06 -8.08
N GLU A 162 3.86 4.69 -9.21
CA GLU A 162 4.40 3.99 -10.39
C GLU A 162 5.80 3.44 -10.13
N VAL A 163 6.68 4.19 -9.46
CA VAL A 163 8.04 3.74 -9.13
C VAL A 163 8.04 2.56 -8.15
N GLU A 164 7.19 2.62 -7.12
CA GLU A 164 7.17 1.59 -6.08
C GLU A 164 6.44 0.30 -6.51
N MET A 165 5.42 0.42 -7.33
CA MET A 165 4.54 -0.71 -7.69
C MET A 165 4.68 -1.14 -9.15
N GLY A 166 5.22 -0.29 -10.02
CA GLY A 166 5.29 -0.53 -11.46
C GLY A 166 3.96 -0.32 -12.19
N PHE A 167 2.93 0.21 -11.51
CA PHE A 167 1.62 0.48 -12.08
C PHE A 167 1.44 1.98 -12.32
N PRO A 168 1.18 2.41 -13.58
CA PRO A 168 0.89 3.81 -13.85
C PRO A 168 -0.36 4.30 -13.11
N ALA A 169 -0.29 5.52 -12.62
CA ALA A 169 -1.35 6.13 -11.85
C ALA A 169 -1.81 7.46 -12.47
N PHE A 170 -3.06 7.80 -12.21
CA PHE A 170 -3.72 8.99 -12.73
C PHE A 170 -4.64 9.58 -11.66
N LEU A 171 -4.75 10.89 -11.63
CA LEU A 171 -5.71 11.59 -10.79
C LEU A 171 -6.43 12.63 -11.66
N TYR A 172 -7.76 12.59 -11.61
CA TYR A 172 -8.62 13.62 -12.20
C TYR A 172 -9.14 14.53 -11.11
N ASP A 173 -8.81 15.81 -11.20
CA ASP A 173 -9.29 16.85 -10.31
C ASP A 173 -10.64 17.38 -10.80
N VAL A 174 -11.69 17.18 -10.03
CA VAL A 174 -13.04 17.55 -10.43
C VAL A 174 -13.24 19.07 -10.40
N GLY A 175 -12.61 19.76 -9.46
CA GLY A 175 -12.73 21.22 -9.32
C GLY A 175 -12.03 21.98 -10.43
N GLU A 176 -10.84 21.53 -10.82
CA GLU A 176 -10.02 22.15 -11.87
C GLU A 176 -10.30 21.57 -13.26
N GLN A 177 -11.02 20.44 -13.33
CA GLN A 177 -11.29 19.68 -14.56
C GLN A 177 -10.00 19.30 -15.31
N GLU A 178 -8.96 18.93 -14.56
CA GLU A 178 -7.64 18.62 -15.08
C GLU A 178 -7.17 17.24 -14.61
N GLY A 179 -6.50 16.51 -15.52
CA GLY A 179 -5.93 15.18 -15.26
C GLY A 179 -4.42 15.21 -15.07
N TYR A 180 -3.92 14.50 -14.05
CA TYR A 180 -2.51 14.37 -13.73
C TYR A 180 -2.07 12.93 -13.83
N CYS A 181 -1.09 12.63 -14.70
CA CYS A 181 -0.51 11.30 -14.88
C CYS A 181 0.79 11.16 -14.07
N SER A 182 1.08 9.93 -13.58
CA SER A 182 2.37 9.59 -12.99
C SER A 182 3.51 9.68 -14.01
N SER A 183 3.25 9.23 -15.25
CA SER A 183 4.16 9.28 -16.38
C SER A 183 3.41 9.21 -17.71
N ALA A 184 4.15 9.29 -18.82
CA ALA A 184 3.62 9.07 -20.17
C ALA A 184 3.08 7.63 -20.39
N ASN A 185 3.48 6.66 -19.58
CA ASN A 185 3.01 5.28 -19.68
C ASN A 185 1.50 5.16 -19.48
N PHE A 186 0.91 5.94 -18.57
CA PHE A 186 -0.54 5.93 -18.36
C PHE A 186 -1.28 6.26 -19.65
N LYS A 187 -0.90 7.36 -20.33
CA LYS A 187 -1.53 7.79 -21.59
C LYS A 187 -1.36 6.74 -22.69
N ARG A 188 -0.16 6.19 -22.82
CA ARG A 188 0.14 5.15 -23.82
C ARG A 188 -0.73 3.91 -23.64
N ILE A 189 -0.93 3.46 -22.40
CA ILE A 189 -1.79 2.32 -22.12
C ILE A 189 -3.25 2.66 -22.43
N SER A 190 -3.72 3.82 -22.00
CA SER A 190 -5.05 4.32 -22.30
C SER A 190 -5.35 4.33 -23.82
N GLU A 191 -4.45 4.88 -24.61
CA GLU A 191 -4.54 4.92 -26.07
C GLU A 191 -4.53 3.51 -26.69
N THR A 192 -3.69 2.61 -26.17
CA THR A 192 -3.59 1.22 -26.66
C THR A 192 -4.92 0.47 -26.51
N TYR A 193 -5.66 0.73 -25.45
CA TYR A 193 -6.95 0.08 -25.19
C TYR A 193 -8.17 0.92 -25.61
N GLY A 194 -7.94 2.09 -26.24
CA GLY A 194 -9.00 2.97 -26.71
C GLY A 194 -9.85 3.59 -25.60
N LEU A 195 -9.30 3.73 -24.38
CA LEU A 195 -10.00 4.30 -23.23
C LEU A 195 -10.03 5.81 -23.33
N GLN A 196 -11.21 6.38 -23.10
CA GLN A 196 -11.39 7.82 -22.88
C GLN A 196 -11.25 8.14 -21.39
N GLU A 197 -10.97 9.38 -21.06
CA GLU A 197 -10.75 9.80 -19.68
C GLU A 197 -11.97 9.53 -18.79
N SER A 198 -13.17 9.73 -19.30
CA SER A 198 -14.42 9.44 -18.58
C SER A 198 -14.63 7.97 -18.23
N ASP A 199 -14.04 7.04 -18.99
CA ASP A 199 -14.21 5.60 -18.77
C ASP A 199 -13.63 5.15 -17.44
N TYR A 200 -12.63 5.87 -16.91
CA TYR A 200 -11.99 5.51 -15.65
C TYR A 200 -12.93 5.60 -14.45
N TRP A 201 -13.82 6.57 -14.40
CA TRP A 201 -14.74 6.77 -13.28
C TRP A 201 -16.23 6.59 -13.63
N ASN A 202 -16.56 6.58 -14.91
CA ASN A 202 -17.89 6.28 -15.41
C ASN A 202 -17.89 5.07 -16.37
N PRO A 203 -17.48 3.88 -15.88
CA PRO A 203 -17.38 2.70 -16.71
C PRO A 203 -18.76 2.30 -17.25
N THR A 204 -18.80 1.92 -18.52
CA THR A 204 -19.98 1.46 -19.23
C THR A 204 -20.45 0.09 -18.74
N MET A 205 -21.56 -0.44 -19.30
CA MET A 205 -22.09 -1.79 -18.99
C MET A 205 -21.12 -2.93 -19.37
N GLU A 206 -20.17 -2.68 -20.27
CA GLU A 206 -19.13 -3.65 -20.67
C GLU A 206 -18.06 -3.86 -19.60
N HIS A 207 -18.04 -3.01 -18.54
CA HIS A 207 -17.08 -3.07 -17.46
C HIS A 207 -17.65 -3.78 -16.23
N ASN A 208 -16.97 -4.81 -15.76
CA ASN A 208 -17.28 -5.47 -14.50
C ASN A 208 -16.63 -4.73 -13.33
N ARG A 209 -17.39 -4.49 -12.27
CA ARG A 209 -16.97 -3.78 -11.06
C ARG A 209 -16.88 -4.72 -9.87
N TYR A 210 -15.82 -4.59 -9.08
CA TYR A 210 -15.63 -5.31 -7.82
C TYR A 210 -15.22 -4.33 -6.73
N THR A 211 -16.01 -4.25 -5.67
CA THR A 211 -15.62 -3.50 -4.47
C THR A 211 -14.57 -4.30 -3.71
N LEU A 212 -13.39 -3.70 -3.52
CA LEU A 212 -12.30 -4.28 -2.75
C LEU A 212 -12.32 -3.81 -1.30
N CYS A 213 -12.78 -2.57 -1.07
CA CYS A 213 -12.88 -2.00 0.25
C CYS A 213 -13.95 -0.90 0.25
N ASP A 214 -14.99 -1.06 1.05
CA ASP A 214 -16.07 -0.07 1.16
C ASP A 214 -15.66 1.18 1.91
N TYR A 215 -14.79 1.05 2.90
CA TYR A 215 -14.34 2.15 3.74
C TYR A 215 -13.71 3.31 2.97
N ILE A 216 -12.91 3.01 1.94
CA ILE A 216 -12.28 4.01 1.06
C ILE A 216 -12.87 3.98 -0.35
N GLN A 217 -14.02 3.34 -0.54
CA GLN A 217 -14.69 3.16 -1.84
C GLN A 217 -13.75 2.65 -2.95
N MET A 218 -12.84 1.73 -2.59
CA MET A 218 -11.88 1.15 -3.51
C MET A 218 -12.58 0.12 -4.40
N THR A 219 -12.65 0.40 -5.69
CA THR A 219 -13.33 -0.45 -6.68
C THR A 219 -12.36 -0.88 -7.76
N ARG A 220 -12.29 -2.19 -8.01
CA ARG A 220 -11.57 -2.74 -9.17
C ARG A 220 -12.54 -2.83 -10.36
N ILE A 221 -12.14 -2.26 -11.48
CA ILE A 221 -12.87 -2.27 -12.73
C ILE A 221 -12.10 -3.15 -13.73
N ARG A 222 -12.83 -3.97 -14.48
CA ARG A 222 -12.27 -4.88 -15.49
C ARG A 222 -12.99 -4.67 -16.81
N MET A 223 -12.22 -4.52 -17.89
CA MET A 223 -12.72 -4.54 -19.24
C MET A 223 -12.36 -5.87 -19.89
N PHE A 224 -13.33 -6.56 -20.46
CA PHE A 224 -13.16 -7.85 -21.12
C PHE A 224 -13.13 -7.69 -22.65
N ASN A 225 -12.54 -8.67 -23.33
CA ASN A 225 -12.74 -8.83 -24.77
C ASN A 225 -14.17 -9.31 -25.04
N GLU A 226 -14.70 -9.02 -26.23
CA GLU A 226 -16.06 -9.39 -26.64
C GLU A 226 -16.33 -10.91 -26.48
N ASP A 227 -15.30 -11.76 -26.67
CA ASP A 227 -15.41 -13.21 -26.60
C ASP A 227 -15.10 -13.81 -25.21
N ASN A 228 -14.70 -13.05 -24.22
CA ASN A 228 -14.33 -13.50 -22.85
C ASN A 228 -13.30 -14.66 -22.80
N VAL A 229 -12.56 -14.93 -23.87
CA VAL A 229 -11.78 -16.17 -24.03
C VAL A 229 -10.48 -16.12 -23.23
N ASP A 230 -9.87 -14.95 -23.03
CA ASP A 230 -8.52 -14.80 -22.46
C ASP A 230 -8.47 -14.01 -21.14
N GLY A 231 -9.59 -13.87 -20.44
CA GLY A 231 -9.66 -13.05 -19.22
C GLY A 231 -9.78 -11.54 -19.52
N PRO A 232 -9.64 -10.68 -18.51
CA PRO A 232 -9.83 -9.24 -18.67
C PRO A 232 -8.72 -8.63 -19.53
N ARG A 233 -9.14 -7.84 -20.53
CA ARG A 233 -8.25 -7.11 -21.43
C ARG A 233 -7.39 -6.09 -20.69
N ILE A 234 -8.02 -5.37 -19.74
CA ILE A 234 -7.35 -4.41 -18.86
C ILE A 234 -8.11 -4.29 -17.55
N ARG A 235 -7.40 -3.89 -16.49
CA ARG A 235 -7.97 -3.64 -15.16
C ARG A 235 -7.41 -2.37 -14.59
N TRP A 236 -8.19 -1.71 -13.76
CA TRP A 236 -7.73 -0.59 -12.95
C TRP A 236 -8.46 -0.53 -11.62
N ILE A 237 -7.86 0.17 -10.66
CA ILE A 237 -8.47 0.51 -9.39
C ILE A 237 -8.95 1.95 -9.47
N LEU A 238 -10.19 2.18 -9.06
CA LEU A 238 -10.81 3.49 -8.92
C LEU A 238 -11.07 3.80 -7.45
N MET A 239 -10.67 4.98 -7.01
CA MET A 239 -10.94 5.50 -5.67
C MET A 239 -11.35 6.98 -5.76
N PRO A 240 -12.63 7.31 -5.50
CA PRO A 240 -13.08 8.70 -5.37
C PRO A 240 -12.52 9.31 -4.07
N ILE A 241 -11.99 10.52 -4.16
CA ILE A 241 -11.52 11.31 -3.02
C ILE A 241 -12.58 12.34 -2.68
N SER A 242 -13.21 12.20 -1.52
CA SER A 242 -14.25 13.11 -1.04
C SER A 242 -13.86 13.73 0.30
N ILE A 243 -14.12 15.04 0.46
CA ILE A 243 -13.89 15.79 1.68
C ILE A 243 -15.21 16.41 2.13
N GLY A 244 -15.65 16.10 3.35
CA GLY A 244 -16.93 16.58 3.86
C GLY A 244 -18.14 16.19 3.01
N GLY A 245 -18.09 15.04 2.34
CA GLY A 245 -19.14 14.56 1.44
C GLY A 245 -19.07 15.11 0.01
N ASN A 246 -18.18 16.06 -0.27
CA ASN A 246 -17.99 16.64 -1.60
C ASN A 246 -16.85 15.93 -2.34
N LEU A 247 -17.14 15.43 -3.53
CA LEU A 247 -16.15 14.81 -4.41
C LEU A 247 -15.13 15.85 -4.89
N GLN A 248 -13.86 15.56 -4.67
CA GLN A 248 -12.74 16.42 -5.05
C GLN A 248 -11.97 15.87 -6.26
N ALA A 249 -11.75 14.56 -6.29
CA ALA A 249 -10.95 13.93 -7.33
C ALA A 249 -11.29 12.44 -7.49
N TYR A 250 -10.84 11.88 -8.61
CA TYR A 250 -10.76 10.44 -8.82
C TYR A 250 -9.30 10.01 -8.90
N PHE A 251 -8.91 9.05 -8.06
CA PHE A 251 -7.59 8.43 -8.11
C PHE A 251 -7.69 7.06 -8.77
N ILE A 252 -6.89 6.85 -9.82
CA ILE A 252 -6.90 5.67 -10.68
C ILE A 252 -5.51 5.04 -10.71
N VAL A 253 -5.43 3.71 -10.58
CA VAL A 253 -4.19 2.92 -10.73
C VAL A 253 -4.42 1.83 -11.76
N MET A 254 -3.62 1.82 -12.82
CA MET A 254 -3.77 0.92 -13.96
C MET A 254 -2.95 -0.37 -13.74
N GLU A 255 -3.61 -1.53 -13.78
CA GLU A 255 -2.93 -2.84 -13.70
C GLU A 255 -2.36 -3.22 -15.08
N SER A 256 -1.17 -2.72 -15.41
CA SER A 256 -0.60 -2.79 -16.77
C SER A 256 0.29 -4.01 -17.05
N ARG A 257 0.69 -4.77 -16.03
CA ARG A 257 1.63 -5.91 -16.18
C ARG A 257 1.17 -7.14 -15.44
N GLU A 258 1.35 -7.15 -14.12
CA GLU A 258 0.89 -8.16 -13.21
C GLU A 258 -0.34 -7.66 -12.48
N PHE A 259 -1.16 -8.59 -11.97
CA PHE A 259 -2.31 -8.18 -11.19
C PHE A 259 -1.86 -7.69 -9.82
N LEU A 260 -2.53 -6.66 -9.32
CA LEU A 260 -2.34 -6.17 -7.97
C LEU A 260 -2.53 -7.30 -6.96
N ASP A 261 -1.52 -7.51 -6.14
CA ASP A 261 -1.62 -8.38 -4.98
C ASP A 261 -2.13 -7.62 -3.74
N TYR A 262 -2.24 -8.31 -2.63
CA TYR A 262 -2.72 -7.73 -1.37
C TYR A 262 -1.81 -6.59 -0.87
N TYR A 263 -0.50 -6.69 -1.12
CA TYR A 263 0.48 -5.70 -0.68
C TYR A 263 0.47 -4.45 -1.55
N ASP A 264 0.21 -4.62 -2.84
CA ASP A 264 0.01 -3.52 -3.77
C ASP A 264 -1.26 -2.72 -3.39
N GLU A 265 -2.36 -3.42 -3.08
CA GLU A 265 -3.58 -2.78 -2.58
C GLU A 265 -3.32 -1.94 -1.32
N TYR A 266 -2.47 -2.42 -0.43
CA TYR A 266 -2.09 -1.69 0.76
C TYR A 266 -1.30 -0.42 0.44
N SER A 267 -0.35 -0.50 -0.48
CA SER A 267 0.42 0.66 -0.96
C SER A 267 -0.48 1.70 -1.65
N ILE A 268 -1.47 1.25 -2.41
CA ILE A 268 -2.49 2.12 -3.02
C ILE A 268 -3.30 2.85 -1.95
N ARG A 269 -3.70 2.16 -0.87
CA ARG A 269 -4.44 2.78 0.25
C ARG A 269 -3.62 3.88 0.92
N ILE A 270 -2.32 3.68 1.10
CA ILE A 270 -1.42 4.72 1.62
C ILE A 270 -1.37 5.92 0.67
N ALA A 271 -1.20 5.67 -0.62
CA ALA A 271 -1.20 6.75 -1.62
C ALA A 271 -2.53 7.52 -1.64
N TYR A 272 -3.67 6.82 -1.54
CA TYR A 272 -4.99 7.42 -1.41
C TYR A 272 -5.08 8.36 -0.19
N LEU A 273 -4.66 7.90 0.99
CA LEU A 273 -4.68 8.72 2.22
C LEU A 273 -3.79 9.96 2.11
N LEU A 274 -2.63 9.83 1.45
CA LEU A 274 -1.75 10.96 1.20
C LEU A 274 -2.38 11.98 0.23
N LEU A 275 -3.03 11.52 -0.84
CA LEU A 275 -3.77 12.37 -1.76
C LEU A 275 -4.96 13.04 -1.07
N GLN A 276 -5.72 12.30 -0.28
CA GLN A 276 -6.81 12.84 0.53
C GLN A 276 -6.33 13.95 1.45
N SER A 277 -5.21 13.76 2.15
CA SER A 277 -4.60 14.77 3.01
C SER A 277 -4.21 16.04 2.25
N VAL A 278 -3.79 15.94 0.98
CA VAL A 278 -3.52 17.12 0.13
C VAL A 278 -4.80 17.94 -0.07
N TYR A 279 -5.93 17.29 -0.38
CA TYR A 279 -7.20 17.98 -0.57
C TYR A 279 -7.77 18.53 0.73
N GLU A 280 -7.65 17.81 1.85
CA GLU A 280 -8.06 18.30 3.18
C GLU A 280 -7.33 19.59 3.54
N GLN A 281 -6.00 19.66 3.34
CA GLN A 281 -5.22 20.86 3.59
C GLN A 281 -5.67 22.05 2.75
N ILE A 282 -6.07 21.83 1.50
CA ILE A 282 -6.55 22.87 0.60
C ILE A 282 -7.91 23.39 1.07
N VAL A 283 -8.86 22.48 1.39
CA VAL A 283 -10.19 22.85 1.87
C VAL A 283 -10.08 23.64 3.18
N ILE A 284 -9.22 23.23 4.10
CA ILE A 284 -8.98 23.95 5.35
C ILE A 284 -8.40 25.36 5.07
N ALA A 285 -7.39 25.46 4.20
CA ALA A 285 -6.79 26.75 3.85
C ALA A 285 -7.80 27.71 3.20
N GLN A 286 -8.65 27.20 2.31
CA GLN A 286 -9.74 27.98 1.70
C GLN A 286 -10.77 28.43 2.73
N SER A 287 -11.14 27.55 3.68
CA SER A 287 -12.10 27.89 4.74
C SER A 287 -11.57 29.00 5.65
N ILE A 288 -10.28 28.96 6.01
CA ILE A 288 -9.65 30.01 6.82
C ILE A 288 -9.59 31.31 6.04
N GLY A 289 -9.25 31.28 4.75
CA GLY A 289 -9.26 32.46 3.88
C GLY A 289 -10.64 33.10 3.77
N ASN A 290 -11.69 32.31 3.60
CA ASN A 290 -13.07 32.79 3.53
C ASN A 290 -13.53 33.44 4.84
N ILE A 291 -13.23 32.84 6.00
CA ILE A 291 -13.53 33.43 7.32
C ILE A 291 -12.82 34.77 7.50
N GLY A 292 -11.57 34.85 7.08
CA GLY A 292 -10.80 36.12 7.12
C GLY A 292 -11.44 37.18 6.23
N PHE A 293 -11.84 36.83 5.01
CA PHE A 293 -12.51 37.73 4.08
C PHE A 293 -13.90 38.17 4.58
N GLU A 294 -14.73 37.26 5.10
CA GLU A 294 -16.03 37.58 5.69
C GLU A 294 -15.89 38.54 6.86
N ASN A 295 -14.92 38.35 7.75
CA ASN A 295 -14.65 39.27 8.85
C ASN A 295 -14.21 40.64 8.35
N LEU A 296 -13.39 40.73 7.30
CA LEU A 296 -12.98 41.99 6.68
C LEU A 296 -14.19 42.73 6.06
N VAL A 297 -15.08 41.99 5.36
CA VAL A 297 -16.30 42.54 4.80
C VAL A 297 -17.25 43.08 5.90
N LEU A 298 -17.40 42.32 6.99
CA LEU A 298 -18.22 42.76 8.13
C LEU A 298 -17.63 44.00 8.82
N LEU A 299 -16.29 44.08 8.97
CA LEU A 299 -15.64 45.26 9.49
C LEU A 299 -15.80 46.46 8.58
N ALA A 300 -15.68 46.28 7.26
CA ALA A 300 -15.87 47.35 6.28
C ALA A 300 -17.32 47.85 6.27
N LEU A 301 -18.35 46.97 6.44
CA LEU A 301 -19.76 47.33 6.52
C LEU A 301 -20.11 48.08 7.82
N HIS A 302 -19.33 47.87 8.90
CA HIS A 302 -19.57 48.51 10.20
C HIS A 302 -18.67 49.75 10.45
N SER A 303 -17.68 50.00 9.56
CA SER A 303 -16.84 51.19 9.66
C SER A 303 -17.59 52.45 9.17
N THR A 304 -17.58 53.46 9.96
CA THR A 304 -17.93 54.84 9.49
C THR A 304 -16.71 55.33 8.70
N GLY A 305 -16.95 56.08 7.61
CA GLY A 305 -16.02 56.40 6.52
C GLY A 305 -14.59 56.90 6.86
N GLU A 306 -14.27 57.18 8.15
CA GLU A 306 -12.90 57.50 8.59
C GLU A 306 -12.01 56.27 8.83
N ASP A 307 -12.61 55.08 8.92
CA ASP A 307 -11.89 53.81 9.12
C ASP A 307 -11.62 53.04 7.82
N GLU A 308 -12.29 53.41 6.70
CA GLU A 308 -12.17 52.70 5.40
C GLU A 308 -10.74 52.75 4.83
N GLU A 309 -10.02 53.90 4.97
CA GLU A 309 -8.65 54.00 4.51
C GLU A 309 -7.65 53.11 5.30
N ARG A 310 -7.94 52.82 6.58
CA ARG A 310 -7.09 51.95 7.41
C ARG A 310 -7.24 50.48 7.10
N LEU A 311 -8.45 50.02 6.65
CA LEU A 311 -8.73 48.63 6.33
C LEU A 311 -8.19 48.21 4.96
N LEU A 312 -7.94 49.15 4.05
CA LEU A 312 -7.36 48.89 2.73
C LEU A 312 -5.84 48.66 2.74
N TYR A 313 -5.15 48.94 3.85
CA TYR A 313 -3.70 48.83 4.00
C TYR A 313 -3.26 47.71 4.99
N GLN A 314 -4.14 46.91 5.52
CA GLN A 314 -3.86 45.69 6.27
C GLN A 314 -4.12 44.44 5.41
#